data_b190c2181bbf63179836f90811b24abb
#
_entry.id   b190c2181bbf63179836f90811b24abb
#
_cell.length_a   1.000
_cell.length_b   1.000
_cell.length_c   1.000
_cell.angle_alpha   90.00
_cell.angle_beta   90.00
_cell.angle_gamma   90.00
#
_symmetry.space_group_name_H-M   'P 1'
#
loop_
_entity.id
_entity.type
_entity.pdbx_description
1 polymer ?
#
loop_
_entity_poly.entity_id
_entity_poly.type
_entity_poly.pdbx_seq_one_letter_code
_entity_poly.pdbx_strand_id
1 'polypeptide(L)'
;TGFGGGETIGLDMSKEVRPVVGWLVCIEGPDRGRSYEIHKENNYLGRSAQMDIYIAGDATISRDSPMVVTYDANSRSFYCGFMGGRSIVRLNGMPLLSTTQLKHGDIIELGKTKLMFVPFSSDAFDWDWTQA
;
A
#
# COMPACT_ATOMS: atom_id res chain seq x y z
N THR A 1 -23.36 -27.56 14.23
CA THR A 1 -23.15 -27.32 13.93
C THR A 1 -22.84 -26.77 13.78
N GLY A 2 -22.88 -26.83 14.19
CA GLY A 2 -22.64 -26.19 13.92
C GLY A 2 -22.16 -25.69 13.95
N PHE A 3 -22.12 -25.55 14.22
CA PHE A 3 -21.76 -25.00 13.92
C PHE A 3 -22.11 -24.49 13.53
N GLY A 4 -22.27 -24.33 13.80
CA GLY A 4 -22.65 -23.79 13.33
C GLY A 4 -22.66 -23.22 12.75
N GLY A 5 -22.77 -23.00 12.68
CA GLY A 5 -22.85 -22.39 12.01
C GLY A 5 -22.58 -21.74 11.48
N GLY A 6 -22.45 -21.48 11.53
CA GLY A 6 -22.30 -20.80 10.94
C GLY A 6 -21.73 -20.36 10.56
N GLU A 7 -21.62 -20.40 10.97
CA GLU A 7 -21.09 -20.15 10.49
C GLU A 7 -20.70 -19.87 9.69
N THR A 8 -20.71 -19.65 9.60
CA THR A 8 -20.33 -19.45 8.76
C THR A 8 -19.84 -19.32 8.05
N ILE A 9 -20.21 -19.47 8.67
CA ILE A 9 -19.44 -19.56 8.06
C ILE A 9 -18.60 -18.98 7.15
N GLY A 10 -17.72 -18.90 7.26
CA GLY A 10 -16.78 -18.36 6.42
C GLY A 10 -17.29 -17.96 5.07
N LEU A 11 -18.52 -17.91 5.00
CA LEU A 11 -19.17 -17.60 3.75
C LEU A 11 -19.40 -16.12 3.57
N ASP A 12 -18.70 -15.34 4.36
CA ASP A 12 -18.70 -13.92 4.19
C ASP A 12 -17.91 -13.58 2.93
N MET A 13 -18.63 -13.28 1.87
CA MET A 13 -18.01 -13.00 0.59
C MET A 13 -17.21 -11.69 0.59
N SER A 14 -17.43 -10.84 1.60
CA SER A 14 -16.66 -9.62 1.72
C SER A 14 -15.21 -9.91 2.14
N LYS A 15 -14.94 -11.14 2.55
CA LYS A 15 -13.60 -11.55 2.96
C LYS A 15 -12.87 -12.31 1.86
N GLU A 16 -13.21 -12.04 0.62
CA GLU A 16 -12.46 -12.60 -0.49
C GLU A 16 -10.99 -12.27 -0.35
N VAL A 17 -10.17 -13.24 -0.70
CA VAL A 17 -8.73 -13.04 -0.71
C VAL A 17 -8.36 -12.08 -1.83
N ARG A 18 -7.64 -11.04 -1.48
CA ARG A 18 -7.06 -10.13 -2.45
C ARG A 18 -5.58 -10.42 -2.55
N PRO A 19 -5.11 -10.91 -3.70
CA PRO A 19 -3.69 -11.26 -3.82
C PRO A 19 -2.78 -10.08 -3.54
N VAL A 20 -1.75 -10.29 -2.72
CA VAL A 20 -0.78 -9.26 -2.41
C VAL A 20 0.20 -9.13 -3.57
N VAL A 21 0.52 -7.90 -3.96
CA VAL A 21 1.50 -7.65 -5.00
C VAL A 21 2.78 -7.03 -4.46
N GLY A 22 2.75 -6.55 -3.23
CA GLY A 22 3.91 -6.00 -2.57
C GLY A 22 3.56 -5.50 -1.19
N TRP A 23 4.53 -4.90 -0.53
CA TRP A 23 4.36 -4.37 0.83
C TRP A 23 5.01 -3.02 0.96
N LEU A 24 4.45 -2.23 1.88
CA LEU A 24 5.13 -1.08 2.44
C LEU A 24 5.43 -1.43 3.89
N VAL A 25 6.70 -1.39 4.26
CA VAL A 25 7.13 -1.77 5.60
C VAL A 25 7.56 -0.51 6.34
N CYS A 26 6.93 -0.26 7.49
CA CYS A 26 7.26 0.93 8.28
C CYS A 26 8.61 0.72 8.96
N ILE A 27 9.60 1.51 8.57
CA ILE A 27 10.94 1.41 9.11
C ILE A 27 11.25 2.53 10.11
N GLU A 28 10.42 3.57 10.14
CA GLU A 28 10.58 4.67 11.08
C GLU A 28 9.22 5.31 11.33
N GLY A 29 8.97 5.69 12.59
CA GLY A 29 7.71 6.32 12.96
C GLY A 29 7.02 5.54 14.07
N PRO A 30 5.83 6.00 14.51
CA PRO A 30 5.11 5.35 15.62
C PRO A 30 4.73 3.90 15.35
N ASP A 31 4.53 3.53 14.10
CA ASP A 31 4.12 2.17 13.73
C ASP A 31 5.29 1.32 13.21
N ARG A 32 6.51 1.67 13.57
CA ARG A 32 7.70 0.96 13.12
C ARG A 32 7.57 -0.55 13.34
N GLY A 33 7.87 -1.30 12.29
CA GLY A 33 7.78 -2.76 12.28
C GLY A 33 6.51 -3.29 11.64
N ARG A 34 5.51 -2.44 11.42
CA ARG A 34 4.28 -2.85 10.76
C ARG A 34 4.48 -2.92 9.26
N SER A 35 3.82 -3.89 8.62
CA SER A 35 3.80 -3.99 7.17
C SER A 35 2.38 -3.78 6.68
N TYR A 36 2.26 -3.19 5.50
CA TYR A 36 0.97 -2.95 4.86
C TYR A 36 0.99 -3.58 3.49
N GLU A 37 -0.06 -4.35 3.18
CA GLU A 37 -0.15 -5.04 1.89
C GLU A 37 -0.55 -4.07 0.78
N ILE A 38 0.08 -4.25 -0.37
CA ILE A 38 -0.30 -3.54 -1.60
C ILE A 38 -1.02 -4.55 -2.49
N HIS A 39 -2.15 -4.13 -3.05
CA HIS A 39 -2.94 -4.94 -3.95
C HIS A 39 -2.94 -4.33 -5.34
N LYS A 40 -3.48 -5.06 -6.31
CA LYS A 40 -3.53 -4.62 -7.69
C LYS A 40 -4.30 -3.30 -7.81
N GLU A 41 -3.90 -2.48 -8.75
CA GLU A 41 -4.47 -1.17 -9.02
C GLU A 41 -4.13 -0.17 -7.93
N ASN A 42 -5.05 0.71 -7.55
CA ASN A 42 -4.74 1.84 -6.69
C ASN A 42 -4.93 1.50 -5.23
N ASN A 43 -3.91 1.81 -4.43
CA ASN A 43 -3.97 1.66 -2.98
C ASN A 43 -3.76 3.05 -2.38
N TYR A 44 -4.81 3.60 -1.80
CA TYR A 44 -4.74 4.92 -1.17
C TYR A 44 -4.25 4.76 0.25
N LEU A 45 -3.29 5.58 0.63
CA LEU A 45 -2.73 5.49 1.98
C LEU A 45 -2.72 6.85 2.65
N GLY A 46 -2.94 6.85 3.95
CA GLY A 46 -3.00 8.04 4.73
C GLY A 46 -3.52 7.77 6.13
N ARG A 47 -3.95 8.85 6.79
CA ARG A 47 -4.34 8.80 8.19
C ARG A 47 -5.84 8.55 8.42
N SER A 48 -6.61 8.47 7.37
CA SER A 48 -8.04 8.18 7.48
C SER A 48 -8.27 6.68 7.53
N ALA A 49 -9.17 6.24 8.39
CA ALA A 49 -9.53 4.83 8.52
C ALA A 49 -10.16 4.26 7.25
N GLN A 50 -10.56 5.12 6.32
CA GLN A 50 -11.16 4.70 5.06
C GLN A 50 -10.14 4.42 3.98
N MET A 51 -8.87 4.70 4.26
CA MET A 51 -7.79 4.42 3.32
C MET A 51 -7.52 2.92 3.23
N ASP A 52 -7.08 2.47 2.05
CA ASP A 52 -6.68 1.08 1.87
C ASP A 52 -5.51 0.72 2.78
N ILE A 53 -4.59 1.65 2.93
CA ILE A 53 -3.48 1.53 3.86
C ILE A 53 -3.65 2.63 4.90
N TYR A 54 -4.10 2.23 6.08
CA TYR A 54 -4.42 3.15 7.15
C TYR A 54 -3.25 3.25 8.12
N ILE A 55 -2.65 4.44 8.18
CA ILE A 55 -1.53 4.70 9.08
C ILE A 55 -2.08 5.48 10.27
N ALA A 56 -2.46 4.74 11.30
CA ALA A 56 -3.22 5.30 12.43
C ALA A 56 -2.35 6.06 13.42
N GLY A 57 -1.09 5.66 13.58
CA GLY A 57 -0.27 6.10 14.69
C GLY A 57 0.41 7.45 14.52
N ASP A 58 0.44 8.00 13.32
CA ASP A 58 1.19 9.23 13.06
C ASP A 58 0.25 10.41 12.82
N ALA A 59 0.08 11.22 13.87
CA ALA A 59 -0.80 12.37 13.82
C ALA A 59 -0.25 13.51 12.94
N THR A 60 1.00 13.43 12.51
CA THR A 60 1.59 14.46 11.64
C THR A 60 1.29 14.23 10.18
N ILE A 61 0.73 13.08 9.81
CA ILE A 61 0.28 12.85 8.45
C ILE A 61 -1.01 13.63 8.21
N SER A 62 -1.07 14.34 7.09
CA SER A 62 -2.25 15.13 6.75
C SER A 62 -3.43 14.22 6.45
N ARG A 63 -4.61 14.56 6.99
CA ARG A 63 -5.84 13.82 6.71
C ARG A 63 -6.32 14.02 5.29
N ASP A 64 -6.04 15.19 4.72
CA ASP A 64 -6.61 15.60 3.44
C ASP A 64 -5.68 15.32 2.27
N SER A 65 -4.60 14.60 2.51
CA SER A 65 -3.55 14.44 1.51
C SER A 65 -3.20 12.97 1.35
N PRO A 66 -4.11 12.16 0.84
CA PRO A 66 -3.78 10.78 0.61
C PRO A 66 -2.74 10.68 -0.49
N MET A 67 -1.91 9.69 -0.37
CA MET A 67 -1.01 9.31 -1.43
C MET A 67 -1.53 8.01 -2.01
N VAL A 68 -1.12 7.69 -3.22
CA VAL A 68 -1.55 6.47 -3.88
C VAL A 68 -0.33 5.67 -4.29
N VAL A 69 -0.40 4.35 -4.06
CA VAL A 69 0.56 3.40 -4.60
C VAL A 69 -0.22 2.49 -5.55
N THR A 70 0.26 2.39 -6.77
CA THR A 70 -0.45 1.71 -7.84
C THR A 70 0.41 0.58 -8.39
N TYR A 71 -0.18 -0.60 -8.53
CA TYR A 71 0.44 -1.67 -9.29
C TYR A 71 -0.30 -1.82 -10.61
N ASP A 72 0.43 -1.63 -11.71
CA ASP A 72 -0.08 -1.82 -13.06
C ASP A 72 0.34 -3.20 -13.56
N ALA A 73 -0.61 -4.11 -13.66
CA ALA A 73 -0.34 -5.48 -14.08
C ALA A 73 0.12 -5.56 -15.54
N ASN A 74 -0.29 -4.60 -16.37
CA ASN A 74 0.09 -4.60 -17.77
C ASN A 74 1.60 -4.37 -17.93
N SER A 75 2.15 -3.42 -17.19
CA SER A 75 3.59 -3.13 -17.25
C SER A 75 4.36 -3.85 -16.15
N ARG A 76 3.65 -4.51 -15.22
CA ARG A 76 4.24 -5.16 -14.04
C ARG A 76 5.12 -4.20 -13.26
N SER A 77 4.63 -2.98 -13.10
CA SER A 77 5.38 -1.91 -12.48
C SER A 77 4.56 -1.23 -11.39
N PHE A 78 5.27 -0.71 -10.41
CA PHE A 78 4.65 0.02 -9.31
C PHE A 78 4.93 1.50 -9.46
N TYR A 79 3.95 2.30 -9.09
CA TYR A 79 4.05 3.77 -9.15
C TYR A 79 3.52 4.35 -7.86
N CYS A 80 3.98 5.54 -7.52
CA CYS A 80 3.40 6.30 -6.43
C CYS A 80 3.10 7.71 -6.88
N GLY A 81 2.06 8.27 -6.30
CA GLY A 81 1.64 9.63 -6.59
C GLY A 81 1.07 10.28 -5.35
N PHE A 82 1.13 11.60 -5.33
CA PHE A 82 0.61 12.41 -4.24
C PHE A 82 -0.61 13.17 -4.75
N MET A 83 -1.72 13.03 -4.03
CA MET A 83 -3.00 13.56 -4.49
C MET A 83 -3.18 15.04 -4.16
N GLY A 84 -2.15 15.68 -3.60
CA GLY A 84 -2.21 17.09 -3.24
C GLY A 84 -2.36 17.27 -1.74
N GLY A 85 -2.37 18.52 -1.30
CA GLY A 85 -2.45 18.87 0.10
C GLY A 85 -1.28 19.73 0.53
N ARG A 86 -1.21 20.00 1.83
CA ARG A 86 -0.21 20.93 2.35
C ARG A 86 1.13 20.27 2.69
N SER A 87 1.08 19.02 3.10
CA SER A 87 2.29 18.32 3.53
C SER A 87 3.02 17.78 2.33
N ILE A 88 4.35 17.82 2.40
CA ILE A 88 5.19 17.25 1.35
C ILE A 88 5.38 15.78 1.64
N VAL A 89 5.14 14.94 0.63
CA VAL A 89 5.53 13.54 0.65
C VAL A 89 6.88 13.45 -0.06
N ARG A 90 7.78 12.65 0.48
CA ARG A 90 9.10 12.51 -0.12
C ARG A 90 9.35 11.08 -0.56
N LEU A 91 10.03 10.94 -1.66
CA LEU A 91 10.50 9.65 -2.15
C LEU A 91 12.03 9.70 -2.15
N ASN A 92 12.64 8.86 -1.34
CA ASN A 92 14.10 8.81 -1.18
C ASN A 92 14.67 10.19 -0.83
N GLY A 93 13.97 10.92 0.02
CA GLY A 93 14.40 12.24 0.49
C GLY A 93 14.05 13.40 -0.41
N MET A 94 13.52 13.14 -1.60
CA MET A 94 13.16 14.20 -2.54
C MET A 94 11.65 14.41 -2.56
N PRO A 95 11.17 15.65 -2.71
CA PRO A 95 9.74 15.87 -2.80
C PRO A 95 9.11 15.09 -3.96
N LEU A 96 8.00 14.43 -3.67
CA LEU A 96 7.24 13.70 -4.70
C LEU A 96 6.26 14.68 -5.33
N LEU A 97 6.60 15.21 -6.49
CA LEU A 97 5.82 16.24 -7.16
C LEU A 97 5.04 15.72 -8.37
N SER A 98 5.32 14.49 -8.79
CA SER A 98 4.64 13.87 -9.90
C SER A 98 4.66 12.36 -9.71
N THR A 99 3.83 11.66 -10.46
CA THR A 99 3.81 10.20 -10.42
C THR A 99 5.19 9.65 -10.77
N THR A 100 5.68 8.75 -9.92
CA THR A 100 7.04 8.21 -10.04
C THR A 100 6.98 6.71 -9.88
N GLN A 101 7.78 6.00 -10.68
CA GLN A 101 7.88 4.56 -10.58
C GLN A 101 8.65 4.18 -9.31
N LEU A 102 8.13 3.17 -8.62
CA LEU A 102 8.76 2.64 -7.41
C LEU A 102 9.67 1.47 -7.76
N LYS A 103 10.78 1.40 -7.05
CA LYS A 103 11.73 0.30 -7.15
C LYS A 103 11.98 -0.27 -5.77
N HIS A 104 12.37 -1.55 -5.72
CA HIS A 104 12.65 -2.22 -4.46
C HIS A 104 13.57 -1.39 -3.57
N GLY A 105 13.16 -1.18 -2.35
CA GLY A 105 13.95 -0.45 -1.37
C GLY A 105 13.70 1.05 -1.35
N ASP A 106 12.87 1.56 -2.25
CA ASP A 106 12.51 2.98 -2.22
C ASP A 106 11.82 3.32 -0.90
N ILE A 107 12.12 4.50 -0.38
CA ILE A 107 11.60 4.98 0.90
C ILE A 107 10.61 6.10 0.65
N ILE A 108 9.38 5.89 1.08
CA ILE A 108 8.34 6.92 1.05
C ILE A 108 8.26 7.53 2.43
N GLU A 109 8.35 8.84 2.51
CA GLU A 109 8.28 9.56 3.78
C GLU A 109 7.05 10.47 3.79
N LEU A 110 6.21 10.28 4.79
CA LEU A 110 5.06 11.15 5.04
C LEU A 110 4.94 11.35 6.55
N GLY A 111 4.81 12.62 6.98
CA GLY A 111 4.85 12.94 8.39
C GLY A 111 6.16 12.50 9.01
N LYS A 112 6.08 11.76 10.10
CA LYS A 112 7.25 11.16 10.77
C LYS A 112 7.45 9.70 10.36
N THR A 113 6.69 9.23 9.41
CA THR A 113 6.67 7.83 9.00
C THR A 113 7.49 7.63 7.75
N LYS A 114 8.33 6.60 7.75
CA LYS A 114 9.07 6.16 6.57
C LYS A 114 8.68 4.73 6.25
N LEU A 115 8.30 4.51 5.01
CA LEU A 115 7.84 3.21 4.52
C LEU A 115 8.77 2.74 3.41
N MET A 116 9.30 1.53 3.58
CA MET A 116 10.14 0.93 2.55
C MET A 116 9.28 0.07 1.63
N PHE A 117 9.45 0.26 0.34
CA PHE A 117 8.73 -0.51 -0.66
C PHE A 117 9.40 -1.83 -0.93
N VAL A 118 8.61 -2.92 -0.87
CA VAL A 118 9.08 -4.28 -1.14
C VAL A 118 8.11 -4.93 -2.13
N PRO A 119 8.48 -5.11 -3.39
CA PRO A 119 7.60 -5.75 -4.37
C PRO A 119 7.57 -7.26 -4.17
N PHE A 120 6.40 -7.86 -4.41
CA PHE A 120 6.25 -9.30 -4.56
C PHE A 120 6.09 -9.67 -6.03
N SER A 121 5.18 -8.97 -6.72
CA SER A 121 5.00 -9.14 -8.15
C SER A 121 6.12 -8.45 -8.92
N SER A 122 6.51 -9.03 -10.04
CA SER A 122 7.63 -8.53 -10.84
C SER A 122 7.57 -9.19 -12.21
N ASP A 123 8.61 -8.96 -13.03
CA ASP A 123 8.76 -9.69 -14.29
C ASP A 123 8.92 -11.20 -14.07
N ALA A 124 9.36 -11.60 -12.88
CA ALA A 124 9.55 -13.01 -12.56
C ALA A 124 8.25 -13.68 -12.13
N PHE A 125 7.32 -12.92 -11.55
CA PHE A 125 6.04 -13.46 -11.10
C PHE A 125 4.96 -12.40 -11.06
N ASP A 126 3.78 -12.76 -11.56
CA ASP A 126 2.59 -11.93 -11.42
C ASP A 126 1.39 -12.86 -11.30
N TRP A 127 0.38 -12.46 -10.52
CA TRP A 127 -0.81 -13.29 -10.30
C TRP A 127 -1.57 -13.56 -11.60
N ASP A 128 -1.49 -12.64 -12.55
CA ASP A 128 -2.11 -12.80 -13.85
C ASP A 128 -1.18 -13.50 -14.84
N TRP A 129 -0.04 -13.99 -14.37
CA TRP A 129 0.93 -14.66 -15.21
C TRP A 129 0.38 -16.02 -15.61
N THR A 130 0.24 -16.22 -16.89
CA THR A 130 -0.12 -17.51 -17.43
C THR A 130 1.10 -18.10 -18.10
N GLN A 131 1.44 -19.28 -17.67
CA GLN A 131 2.51 -20.00 -18.27
C GLN A 131 2.02 -20.56 -19.60
N ALA A 132 2.61 -20.13 -20.66
CA ALA A 132 2.24 -20.63 -21.98
C ALA A 132 2.85 -21.96 -22.24
#